data_05045d033c800a39298dbc1545697dae
#
_entry.id   05045d033c800a39298dbc1545697dae
#
_cell.length_a   1.000
_cell.length_b   1.000
_cell.length_c   1.000
_cell.angle_alpha   90.00
_cell.angle_beta   90.00
_cell.angle_gamma   90.00
#
_symmetry.space_group_name_H-M   'P 1'
#
loop_
_entity.id
_entity.type
_entity.pdbx_description
1 polymer ?
#
loop_
_entity_poly.entity_id
_entity_poly.type
_entity_poly.pdbx_seq_one_letter_code
_entity_poly.pdbx_strand_id
1 'polypeptide(L)'
;DRSQPETAAAPVSETRRAEAGPSFSDRLASFGPVIGLIVLCIVGAGLNGDFATLDNALNVLTRTAFIGIIAVGMCFVIILGGIDLSVGSMAALIAGCVIMFINWAAGALGSPLGAVVLGAGLAILLGGIFGLIQGVLITKGRIEPFIVTLGTLGIYRAYLTYFADGGALTLEN
;
A
#
# COMPACT_ATOMS: atom_id res chain seq x y z
N ASP A 1 26.47 -12.93 -66.31
CA ASP A 1 26.97 -11.60 -66.02
C ASP A 1 25.81 -10.64 -65.87
N ARG A 2 25.36 -10.43 -64.63
CA ARG A 2 24.51 -9.31 -64.22
C ARG A 2 24.94 -8.90 -62.83
N SER A 3 25.93 -8.01 -62.79
CA SER A 3 26.30 -7.21 -61.64
C SER A 3 25.14 -6.28 -61.25
N GLN A 4 24.51 -6.61 -60.14
CA GLN A 4 23.60 -5.67 -59.47
C GLN A 4 24.43 -4.62 -58.71
N PRO A 5 24.13 -3.35 -58.83
CA PRO A 5 24.79 -2.32 -58.03
C PRO A 5 24.32 -2.43 -56.57
N GLU A 6 25.28 -2.62 -55.68
CA GLU A 6 25.16 -2.54 -54.24
C GLU A 6 24.70 -1.16 -53.84
N THR A 7 23.44 -1.05 -53.40
CA THR A 7 22.89 0.20 -52.90
C THR A 7 23.51 0.47 -51.54
N ALA A 8 24.54 1.32 -51.53
CA ALA A 8 25.16 1.81 -50.32
C ALA A 8 24.09 2.51 -49.46
N ALA A 9 23.70 1.88 -48.35
CA ALA A 9 22.87 2.50 -47.34
C ALA A 9 23.62 3.71 -46.81
N ALA A 10 23.04 4.90 -46.96
CA ALA A 10 23.53 6.12 -46.36
C ALA A 10 23.57 5.99 -44.84
N PRO A 11 24.62 6.49 -44.16
CA PRO A 11 24.70 6.44 -42.73
C PRO A 11 23.54 7.25 -42.13
N VAL A 12 22.70 6.57 -41.35
CA VAL A 12 21.70 7.21 -40.50
C VAL A 12 22.47 8.17 -39.60
N SER A 13 22.40 9.47 -39.91
CA SER A 13 22.92 10.49 -39.03
C SER A 13 22.08 10.43 -37.74
N GLU A 14 22.61 9.70 -36.75
CA GLU A 14 22.20 9.88 -35.37
C GLU A 14 22.48 11.34 -35.01
N THR A 15 21.45 12.16 -35.22
CA THR A 15 21.39 13.49 -34.64
C THR A 15 21.45 13.27 -33.12
N ARG A 16 22.68 13.33 -32.61
CA ARG A 16 22.98 13.46 -31.19
C ARG A 16 22.20 14.70 -30.73
N ARG A 17 20.96 14.50 -30.26
CA ARG A 17 20.26 15.52 -29.49
C ARG A 17 21.17 15.80 -28.29
N ALA A 18 21.84 16.94 -28.36
CA ALA A 18 22.56 17.47 -27.23
C ALA A 18 21.57 17.43 -26.05
N GLU A 19 21.91 16.65 -25.05
CA GLU A 19 21.20 16.64 -23.78
C GLU A 19 21.33 18.03 -23.17
N ALA A 20 20.42 18.91 -23.53
CA ALA A 20 20.22 20.16 -22.81
C ALA A 20 19.86 19.74 -21.38
N GLY A 21 20.71 20.08 -20.43
CA GLY A 21 20.46 19.80 -19.02
C GLY A 21 19.06 20.28 -18.62
N PRO A 22 18.47 19.72 -17.57
CA PRO A 22 17.09 19.98 -17.20
C PRO A 22 16.84 21.49 -17.08
N SER A 23 15.90 21.98 -17.89
CA SER A 23 15.47 23.37 -17.87
C SER A 23 14.93 23.74 -16.48
N PHE A 24 14.94 25.03 -16.15
CA PHE A 24 14.32 25.52 -14.91
C PHE A 24 12.85 25.08 -14.79
N SER A 25 12.13 25.04 -15.90
CA SER A 25 10.75 24.50 -15.98
C SER A 25 10.68 23.03 -15.63
N ASP A 26 11.65 22.20 -16.02
CA ASP A 26 11.68 20.77 -15.70
C ASP A 26 11.97 20.54 -14.22
N ARG A 27 12.80 21.37 -13.61
CA ARG A 27 13.04 21.36 -12.15
C ARG A 27 11.79 21.79 -11.39
N LEU A 28 11.11 22.83 -11.85
CA LEU A 28 9.86 23.29 -11.22
C LEU A 28 8.75 22.24 -11.34
N ALA A 29 8.65 21.57 -12.48
CA ALA A 29 7.72 20.47 -12.69
C ALA A 29 8.00 19.28 -11.75
N SER A 30 9.26 19.00 -11.44
CA SER A 30 9.67 17.99 -10.46
C SER A 30 9.18 18.28 -9.03
N PHE A 31 9.02 19.55 -8.68
CA PHE A 31 8.46 19.97 -7.38
C PHE A 31 6.94 20.13 -7.39
N GLY A 32 6.27 19.88 -8.52
CA GLY A 32 4.82 20.01 -8.66
C GLY A 32 4.02 19.36 -7.54
N PRO A 33 4.27 18.10 -7.15
CA PRO A 33 3.56 17.44 -6.06
C PRO A 33 3.74 18.13 -4.69
N VAL A 34 4.95 18.63 -4.42
CA VAL A 34 5.26 19.35 -3.17
C VAL A 34 4.54 20.70 -3.14
N ILE A 35 4.57 21.43 -4.25
CA ILE A 35 3.86 22.71 -4.39
C ILE A 35 2.36 22.48 -4.23
N GLY A 36 1.81 21.45 -4.89
CA GLY A 36 0.40 21.07 -4.76
C GLY A 36 0.01 20.76 -3.32
N LEU A 37 0.85 20.03 -2.60
CA LEU A 37 0.64 19.74 -1.18
C LEU A 37 0.62 21.00 -0.33
N ILE A 38 1.59 21.91 -0.54
CA ILE A 38 1.65 23.18 0.20
C ILE A 38 0.41 24.01 -0.05
N VAL A 39 -0.02 24.13 -1.33
CA VAL A 39 -1.24 24.86 -1.68
C VAL A 39 -2.46 24.26 -1.00
N LEU A 40 -2.60 22.94 -0.99
CA LEU A 40 -3.70 22.25 -0.31
C LEU A 40 -3.68 22.51 1.20
N CYS A 41 -2.51 22.50 1.83
CA CYS A 41 -2.37 22.82 3.26
C CYS A 41 -2.77 24.26 3.57
N ILE A 42 -2.36 25.22 2.73
CA ILE A 42 -2.74 26.65 2.90
C ILE A 42 -4.25 26.81 2.75
N VAL A 43 -4.84 26.22 1.72
CA VAL A 43 -6.29 26.26 1.49
C VAL A 43 -7.03 25.60 2.65
N GLY A 44 -6.60 24.44 3.11
CA GLY A 44 -7.18 23.73 4.24
C GLY A 44 -7.15 24.57 5.52
N ALA A 45 -6.02 25.20 5.82
CA ALA A 45 -5.86 26.08 6.97
C ALA A 45 -6.73 27.36 6.88
N GLY A 46 -6.96 27.85 5.67
CA GLY A 46 -7.83 29.00 5.44
C GLY A 46 -9.32 28.69 5.54
N LEU A 47 -9.72 27.44 5.23
CA LEU A 47 -11.12 27.01 5.26
C LEU A 47 -11.57 26.50 6.63
N ASN A 48 -10.66 25.93 7.42
CA ASN A 48 -10.97 25.36 8.74
C ASN A 48 -9.86 25.71 9.74
N GLY A 49 -10.25 26.42 10.82
CA GLY A 49 -9.32 26.81 11.89
C GLY A 49 -8.67 25.62 12.61
N ASP A 50 -9.33 24.47 12.66
CA ASP A 50 -8.79 23.26 13.29
C ASP A 50 -7.76 22.55 12.42
N PHE A 51 -7.66 22.89 11.12
CA PHE A 51 -6.75 22.20 10.19
C PHE A 51 -5.29 22.35 10.59
N ALA A 52 -4.86 23.54 11.02
CA ALA A 52 -3.48 23.87 11.39
C ALA A 52 -3.18 23.63 12.88
N THR A 53 -4.00 22.87 13.60
CA THR A 53 -3.78 22.53 15.00
C THR A 53 -2.81 21.37 15.16
N LEU A 54 -2.11 21.35 16.31
CA LEU A 54 -1.21 20.22 16.65
C LEU A 54 -1.97 18.90 16.73
N ASP A 55 -3.20 18.91 17.27
CA ASP A 55 -4.02 17.70 17.37
C ASP A 55 -4.35 17.12 16.01
N ASN A 56 -4.72 17.96 15.04
CA ASN A 56 -4.96 17.50 13.67
C ASN A 56 -3.66 16.99 13.02
N ALA A 57 -2.53 17.69 13.21
CA ALA A 57 -1.25 17.24 12.69
C ALA A 57 -0.85 15.85 13.24
N LEU A 58 -1.03 15.61 14.55
CA LEU A 58 -0.79 14.32 15.18
C LEU A 58 -1.74 13.23 14.66
N ASN A 59 -3.02 13.57 14.47
CA ASN A 59 -4.00 12.65 13.87
C ASN A 59 -3.62 12.24 12.44
N VAL A 60 -3.23 13.22 11.60
CA VAL A 60 -2.77 12.96 10.23
C VAL A 60 -1.51 12.10 10.25
N LEU A 61 -0.53 12.43 11.11
CA LEU A 61 0.73 11.69 11.22
C LEU A 61 0.48 10.24 11.65
N THR A 62 -0.39 10.03 12.64
CA THR A 62 -0.75 8.68 13.12
C THR A 62 -1.40 7.86 12.01
N ARG A 63 -2.38 8.41 11.29
CA ARG A 63 -3.03 7.73 10.16
C ARG A 63 -2.04 7.42 9.05
N THR A 64 -1.16 8.36 8.73
CA THR A 64 -0.12 8.19 7.70
C THR A 64 0.91 7.13 8.11
N ALA A 65 1.23 7.00 9.40
CA ALA A 65 2.15 5.97 9.88
C ALA A 65 1.66 4.55 9.56
N PHE A 66 0.37 4.27 9.75
CA PHE A 66 -0.21 2.97 9.38
C PHE A 66 -0.08 2.69 7.87
N ILE A 67 -0.42 3.69 7.05
CA ILE A 67 -0.28 3.58 5.59
C ILE A 67 1.20 3.41 5.22
N GLY A 68 2.09 4.13 5.90
CA GLY A 68 3.54 4.06 5.67
C GLY A 68 4.12 2.67 5.93
N ILE A 69 3.70 1.99 7.01
CA ILE A 69 4.13 0.62 7.31
C ILE A 69 3.69 -0.34 6.18
N ILE A 70 2.44 -0.22 5.75
CA ILE A 70 1.91 -1.02 4.63
C ILE A 70 2.69 -0.71 3.34
N ALA A 71 2.96 0.56 3.06
CA ALA A 71 3.69 0.98 1.87
C ALA A 71 5.11 0.42 1.81
N VAL A 72 5.82 0.34 2.94
CA VAL A 72 7.13 -0.32 3.02
C VAL A 72 7.02 -1.80 2.64
N GLY A 73 6.00 -2.51 3.14
CA GLY A 73 5.73 -3.89 2.72
C GLY A 73 5.46 -4.01 1.21
N MET A 74 4.66 -3.09 0.66
CA MET A 74 4.34 -3.04 -0.76
C MET A 74 5.56 -2.77 -1.65
N CYS A 75 6.56 -2.02 -1.17
CA CYS A 75 7.81 -1.82 -1.90
C CYS A 75 8.50 -3.15 -2.23
N PHE A 76 8.53 -4.11 -1.29
CA PHE A 76 9.10 -5.43 -1.56
C PHE A 76 8.34 -6.19 -2.65
N VAL A 77 7.00 -6.13 -2.63
CA VAL A 77 6.16 -6.76 -3.66
C VAL A 77 6.44 -6.16 -5.04
N ILE A 78 6.54 -4.83 -5.12
CA ILE A 78 6.82 -4.11 -6.38
C ILE A 78 8.23 -4.42 -6.89
N ILE A 79 9.24 -4.48 -6.01
CA ILE A 79 10.62 -4.84 -6.39
C ILE A 79 10.69 -6.26 -6.97
N LEU A 80 9.86 -7.18 -6.48
CA LEU A 80 9.73 -8.53 -7.01
C LEU A 80 8.92 -8.61 -8.31
N GLY A 81 8.44 -7.47 -8.83
CA GLY A 81 7.64 -7.39 -10.06
C GLY A 81 6.18 -7.80 -9.88
N GLY A 82 5.70 -7.92 -8.63
CA GLY A 82 4.32 -8.27 -8.32
C GLY A 82 3.44 -7.04 -8.08
N ILE A 83 2.11 -7.25 -8.15
CA ILE A 83 1.09 -6.30 -7.71
C ILE A 83 0.22 -7.02 -6.70
N ASP A 84 0.09 -6.49 -5.48
CA ASP A 84 -0.80 -7.03 -4.46
C ASP A 84 -2.01 -6.10 -4.27
N LEU A 85 -3.16 -6.54 -4.78
CA LEU A 85 -4.43 -5.84 -4.63
C LEU A 85 -5.14 -6.20 -3.31
N SER A 86 -4.71 -7.26 -2.64
CA SER A 86 -5.38 -7.81 -1.45
C SER A 86 -4.96 -7.13 -0.15
N VAL A 87 -3.85 -6.38 -0.14
CA VAL A 87 -3.23 -5.83 1.06
C VAL A 87 -4.21 -5.07 1.96
N GLY A 88 -5.08 -4.24 1.38
CA GLY A 88 -6.07 -3.48 2.15
C GLY A 88 -7.13 -4.38 2.80
N SER A 89 -7.65 -5.36 2.06
CA SER A 89 -8.66 -6.31 2.58
C SER A 89 -8.06 -7.29 3.59
N MET A 90 -6.81 -7.71 3.38
CA MET A 90 -6.07 -8.54 4.32
C MET A 90 -5.83 -7.80 5.64
N ALA A 91 -5.36 -6.56 5.58
CA ALA A 91 -5.15 -5.73 6.77
C ALA A 91 -6.46 -5.52 7.53
N ALA A 92 -7.57 -5.25 6.84
CA ALA A 92 -8.88 -5.09 7.45
C ALA A 92 -9.39 -6.38 8.10
N LEU A 93 -9.23 -7.55 7.44
CA LEU A 93 -9.60 -8.85 8.01
C LEU A 93 -8.79 -9.16 9.27
N ILE A 94 -7.45 -8.96 9.23
CA ILE A 94 -6.58 -9.17 10.38
C ILE A 94 -6.99 -8.26 11.53
N ALA A 95 -7.25 -6.97 11.26
CA ALA A 95 -7.71 -6.04 12.28
C ALA A 95 -9.03 -6.49 12.91
N GLY A 96 -9.99 -6.96 12.11
CA GLY A 96 -11.25 -7.53 12.59
C GLY A 96 -11.04 -8.74 13.51
N CYS A 97 -10.23 -9.71 13.08
CA CYS A 97 -9.90 -10.89 13.89
C CYS A 97 -9.23 -10.51 15.21
N VAL A 98 -8.32 -9.53 15.17
CA VAL A 98 -7.60 -9.04 16.36
C VAL A 98 -8.55 -8.34 17.33
N ILE A 99 -9.47 -7.52 16.85
CA ILE A 99 -10.47 -6.85 17.69
C ILE A 99 -11.34 -7.89 18.41
N MET A 100 -11.87 -8.88 17.68
CA MET A 100 -12.66 -9.96 18.27
C MET A 100 -11.85 -10.75 19.31
N PHE A 101 -10.60 -11.04 19.00
CA PHE A 101 -9.71 -11.73 19.94
C PHE A 101 -9.42 -10.90 21.20
N ILE A 102 -9.15 -9.59 21.07
CA ILE A 102 -8.90 -8.71 22.22
C ILE A 102 -10.13 -8.63 23.12
N ASN A 103 -11.33 -8.47 22.54
CA ASN A 103 -12.58 -8.42 23.31
C ASN A 103 -12.78 -9.73 24.12
N TRP A 104 -12.56 -10.88 23.50
CA TRP A 104 -12.61 -12.16 24.19
C TRP A 104 -11.51 -12.31 25.26
N ALA A 105 -10.26 -12.00 24.91
CA ALA A 105 -9.10 -12.20 25.77
C ALA A 105 -9.08 -11.24 26.97
N ALA A 106 -9.57 -10.01 26.82
CA ALA A 106 -9.65 -9.04 27.91
C ALA A 106 -10.53 -9.55 29.06
N GLY A 107 -11.68 -10.15 28.73
CA GLY A 107 -12.55 -10.79 29.72
C GLY A 107 -11.92 -12.04 30.37
N ALA A 108 -11.23 -12.87 29.59
CA ALA A 108 -10.63 -14.10 30.06
C ALA A 108 -9.37 -13.87 30.92
N LEU A 109 -8.55 -12.88 30.59
CA LEU A 109 -7.28 -12.59 31.27
C LEU A 109 -7.42 -11.59 32.41
N GLY A 110 -8.52 -10.83 32.49
CA GLY A 110 -8.68 -9.72 33.43
C GLY A 110 -7.62 -8.61 33.24
N SER A 111 -6.95 -8.57 32.08
CA SER A 111 -5.88 -7.63 31.75
C SER A 111 -6.01 -7.10 30.33
N PRO A 112 -6.53 -5.89 30.14
CA PRO A 112 -6.65 -5.29 28.82
C PRO A 112 -5.29 -5.17 28.09
N LEU A 113 -4.23 -4.80 28.80
CA LEU A 113 -2.89 -4.70 28.23
C LEU A 113 -2.38 -6.07 27.74
N GLY A 114 -2.61 -7.12 28.53
CA GLY A 114 -2.25 -8.50 28.13
C GLY A 114 -2.97 -8.91 26.86
N ALA A 115 -4.27 -8.62 26.74
CA ALA A 115 -5.05 -8.90 25.56
C ALA A 115 -4.54 -8.16 24.31
N VAL A 116 -4.15 -6.89 24.45
CA VAL A 116 -3.58 -6.08 23.34
C VAL A 116 -2.23 -6.66 22.87
N VAL A 117 -1.34 -7.02 23.80
CA VAL A 117 -0.02 -7.60 23.46
C VAL A 117 -0.20 -8.92 22.70
N LEU A 118 -1.09 -9.80 23.19
CA LEU A 118 -1.40 -11.06 22.52
C LEU A 118 -2.09 -10.83 21.17
N GLY A 119 -2.96 -9.83 21.08
CA GLY A 119 -3.60 -9.42 19.82
C GLY A 119 -2.59 -8.94 18.77
N ALA A 120 -1.57 -8.19 19.20
CA ALA A 120 -0.47 -7.79 18.32
C ALA A 120 0.33 -9.02 17.80
N GLY A 121 0.61 -9.98 18.67
CA GLY A 121 1.21 -11.25 18.28
C GLY A 121 0.36 -12.02 17.27
N LEU A 122 -0.95 -12.06 17.49
CA LEU A 122 -1.91 -12.68 16.57
C LEU A 122 -1.92 -11.98 15.20
N ALA A 123 -1.84 -10.64 15.17
CA ALA A 123 -1.78 -9.89 13.92
C ALA A 123 -0.56 -10.28 13.08
N ILE A 124 0.61 -10.38 13.69
CA ILE A 124 1.86 -10.80 13.03
C ILE A 124 1.73 -12.24 12.51
N LEU A 125 1.18 -13.14 13.32
CA LEU A 125 0.98 -14.53 12.94
C LEU A 125 0.04 -14.67 11.73
N LEU A 126 -1.13 -14.01 11.78
CA LEU A 126 -2.11 -14.05 10.69
C LEU A 126 -1.55 -13.42 9.41
N GLY A 127 -0.87 -12.28 9.52
CA GLY A 127 -0.19 -11.65 8.39
C GLY A 127 0.85 -12.56 7.75
N GLY A 128 1.66 -13.24 8.55
CA GLY A 128 2.61 -14.24 8.10
C GLY A 128 1.96 -15.44 7.39
N ILE A 129 0.87 -15.97 7.96
CA ILE A 129 0.14 -17.11 7.36
C ILE A 129 -0.48 -16.71 6.02
N PHE A 130 -1.20 -15.59 5.96
CA PHE A 130 -1.83 -15.13 4.72
C PHE A 130 -0.80 -14.78 3.65
N GLY A 131 0.28 -14.09 4.03
CA GLY A 131 1.39 -13.80 3.12
C GLY A 131 2.08 -15.07 2.62
N LEU A 132 2.28 -16.07 3.49
CA LEU A 132 2.86 -17.36 3.09
C LEU A 132 1.96 -18.10 2.09
N ILE A 133 0.64 -18.14 2.34
CA ILE A 133 -0.32 -18.78 1.43
C ILE A 133 -0.25 -18.11 0.05
N GLN A 134 -0.32 -16.79 -0.01
CA GLN A 134 -0.21 -16.04 -1.27
C GLN A 134 1.15 -16.28 -1.95
N GLY A 135 2.23 -16.20 -1.18
CA GLY A 135 3.59 -16.43 -1.69
C GLY A 135 3.77 -17.84 -2.29
N VAL A 136 3.20 -18.86 -1.65
CA VAL A 136 3.25 -20.24 -2.18
C VAL A 136 2.42 -20.38 -3.45
N LEU A 137 1.22 -19.78 -3.50
CA LEU A 137 0.38 -19.81 -4.71
C LEU A 137 1.07 -19.13 -5.90
N ILE A 138 1.74 -18.02 -5.67
CA ILE A 138 2.46 -17.28 -6.72
C ILE A 138 3.72 -18.05 -7.14
N THR A 139 4.55 -18.46 -6.19
CA THR A 139 5.88 -19.01 -6.52
C THR A 139 5.84 -20.48 -6.93
N LYS A 140 5.17 -21.33 -6.16
CA LYS A 140 5.05 -22.75 -6.45
C LYS A 140 3.87 -23.08 -7.36
N GLY A 141 2.76 -22.39 -7.18
CA GLY A 141 1.58 -22.51 -8.06
C GLY A 141 1.83 -21.88 -9.44
N ARG A 142 2.84 -21.03 -9.59
CA ARG A 142 3.15 -20.29 -10.83
C ARG A 142 1.94 -19.51 -11.34
N ILE A 143 1.12 -19.02 -10.41
CA ILE A 143 -0.06 -18.22 -10.73
C ILE A 143 0.36 -16.75 -10.72
N GLU A 144 -0.11 -16.00 -11.70
CA GLU A 144 0.16 -14.55 -11.79
C GLU A 144 -0.22 -13.85 -10.47
N PRO A 145 0.68 -13.00 -9.89
CA PRO A 145 0.40 -12.29 -8.63
C PRO A 145 -0.92 -11.53 -8.63
N PHE A 146 -1.25 -10.88 -9.76
CA PHE A 146 -2.50 -10.14 -9.93
C PHE A 146 -3.73 -11.04 -9.74
N ILE A 147 -3.74 -12.26 -10.29
CA ILE A 147 -4.87 -13.19 -10.19
C ILE A 147 -5.03 -13.67 -8.75
N VAL A 148 -3.93 -14.06 -8.09
CA VAL A 148 -3.95 -14.52 -6.70
C VAL A 148 -4.48 -13.42 -5.78
N THR A 149 -3.94 -12.22 -5.91
CA THR A 149 -4.29 -11.10 -5.01
C THR A 149 -5.69 -10.56 -5.26
N LEU A 150 -6.18 -10.58 -6.51
CA LEU A 150 -7.56 -10.24 -6.82
C LEU A 150 -8.55 -11.26 -6.21
N GLY A 151 -8.24 -12.55 -6.29
CA GLY A 151 -9.04 -13.60 -5.68
C GLY A 151 -9.07 -13.49 -4.15
N THR A 152 -7.90 -13.32 -3.54
CA THR A 152 -7.78 -13.19 -2.07
C THR A 152 -8.38 -11.88 -1.55
N LEU A 153 -8.35 -10.78 -2.31
CA LEU A 153 -9.08 -9.55 -1.99
C LEU A 153 -10.56 -9.83 -1.73
N GLY A 154 -11.20 -10.55 -2.67
CA GLY A 154 -12.62 -10.91 -2.54
C GLY A 154 -12.88 -11.82 -1.34
N ILE A 155 -12.02 -12.82 -1.14
CA ILE A 155 -12.13 -13.77 -0.02
C ILE A 155 -12.00 -13.03 1.32
N TYR A 156 -10.96 -12.24 1.51
CA TYR A 156 -10.73 -11.53 2.77
C TYR A 156 -11.85 -10.54 3.08
N ARG A 157 -12.35 -9.83 2.06
CA ARG A 157 -13.47 -8.91 2.22
C ARG A 157 -14.76 -9.64 2.60
N ALA A 158 -15.05 -10.79 1.99
CA ALA A 158 -16.21 -11.59 2.30
C ALA A 158 -16.18 -12.12 3.75
N TYR A 159 -15.03 -12.64 4.19
CA TYR A 159 -14.86 -13.09 5.57
C TYR A 159 -15.04 -11.94 6.58
N LEU A 160 -14.42 -10.78 6.32
CA LEU A 160 -14.58 -9.62 7.19
C LEU A 160 -16.05 -9.20 7.30
N THR A 161 -16.75 -9.10 6.17
CA THR A 161 -18.17 -8.73 6.15
C THR A 161 -19.03 -9.74 6.90
N TYR A 162 -18.73 -11.03 6.77
CA TYR A 162 -19.41 -12.10 7.47
C TYR A 162 -19.20 -12.02 9.00
N PHE A 163 -17.97 -11.84 9.46
CA PHE A 163 -17.65 -11.71 10.89
C PHE A 163 -18.17 -10.42 11.52
N ALA A 164 -18.28 -9.35 10.74
CA ALA A 164 -18.82 -8.07 11.19
C ALA A 164 -20.35 -7.99 11.09
N ASP A 165 -21.01 -9.03 10.60
CA ASP A 165 -22.46 -9.07 10.31
C ASP A 165 -22.91 -7.82 9.52
N GLY A 166 -22.07 -7.39 8.55
CA GLY A 166 -22.28 -6.18 7.76
C GLY A 166 -22.07 -4.85 8.50
N GLY A 167 -21.73 -4.89 9.80
CA GLY A 167 -21.51 -3.73 10.67
C GLY A 167 -20.04 -3.36 10.85
N ALA A 168 -19.76 -2.67 11.94
CA ALA A 168 -18.41 -2.29 12.38
C ALA A 168 -17.99 -3.12 13.60
N LEU A 169 -16.75 -3.59 13.58
CA LEU A 169 -16.12 -4.22 14.75
C LEU A 169 -15.43 -3.13 15.58
N THR A 170 -15.73 -3.08 16.88
CA THR A 170 -15.16 -2.12 17.82
C THR A 170 -14.58 -2.84 19.04
N LEU A 171 -13.63 -2.19 19.70
CA LEU A 171 -13.17 -2.65 21.02
C LEU A 171 -14.27 -2.38 22.05
N GLU A 172 -14.59 -3.39 22.86
CA GLU A 172 -15.50 -3.25 23.99
C GLU A 172 -14.72 -2.70 25.19
N ASN A 173 -15.32 -1.71 25.88
CA ASN A 173 -14.72 -1.06 27.06
C ASN A 173 -14.97 -1.88 28.33
#